data_76da1198b899f82abb7911f29fcc6acb
#
_entry.id   76da1198b899f82abb7911f29fcc6acb
#
_cell.length_a   1.000
_cell.length_b   1.000
_cell.length_c   1.000
_cell.angle_alpha   90.00
_cell.angle_beta   90.00
_cell.angle_gamma   90.00
#
_symmetry.space_group_name_H-M   'P 1'
#
loop_
_entity.id
_entity.type
_entity.pdbx_description
1 polymer ?
#
loop_
_entity_poly.entity_id
_entity_poly.type
_entity_poly.pdbx_seq_one_letter_code
_entity_poly.pdbx_strand_id
1 'polypeptide(L)'
;MFPKENTAPLHYLPHKTEYVFDAIYNPPVTATMRLANPRKTATRDGLYMLVMQAAHAQTIWSGVTFEPASCETILRRTYGKMAVKRLHEKYGKKNLVLCGFMGSGKTTIGRKLARVTGLEFVDADLYLEEKEDMKISDIFAQKGEAYFRDRETAYIRELSQRDGIVLSLGGGAVLRPENVAAVKETGLLIHLDTPFYRILKNLSYSNSRPLLNRPDKQAETRRLYNARKSIYHRVSDTSVRSPK
;
A
#
# COMPACT_ATOMS: atom_id res chain seq x y z
N MET A 1 -7.04 21.61 -20.99
CA MET A 1 -6.80 20.43 -21.86
C MET A 1 -5.81 19.56 -21.14
N PHE A 2 -6.22 18.40 -20.63
CA PHE A 2 -5.29 17.48 -19.97
C PHE A 2 -4.48 16.75 -21.03
N PRO A 3 -3.15 16.59 -20.87
CA PRO A 3 -2.38 15.80 -21.80
C PRO A 3 -2.90 14.36 -21.82
N LYS A 4 -3.00 13.78 -22.99
CA LYS A 4 -3.30 12.35 -23.12
C LYS A 4 -2.25 11.58 -22.34
N GLU A 5 -2.66 10.52 -21.61
CA GLU A 5 -1.80 9.79 -20.64
C GLU A 5 -0.42 9.36 -21.20
N ASN A 6 -0.26 9.25 -22.49
CA ASN A 6 0.95 8.76 -23.14
C ASN A 6 1.72 9.83 -23.94
N THR A 7 1.39 11.11 -23.80
CA THR A 7 2.13 12.17 -24.47
C THR A 7 3.22 12.74 -23.58
N ALA A 8 4.46 12.71 -24.03
CA ALA A 8 5.59 13.40 -23.42
C ALA A 8 6.20 14.37 -24.43
N PRO A 9 6.56 15.59 -24.02
CA PRO A 9 7.29 16.52 -24.88
C PRO A 9 8.71 16.04 -25.19
N LEU A 10 9.22 15.10 -24.40
CA LEU A 10 10.55 14.50 -24.53
C LEU A 10 10.43 13.00 -24.72
N HIS A 11 11.27 12.42 -25.56
CA HIS A 11 11.38 10.99 -25.76
C HIS A 11 12.48 10.34 -24.92
N TYR A 12 13.39 11.14 -24.38
CA TYR A 12 14.47 10.72 -23.48
C TYR A 12 14.88 11.85 -22.56
N LEU A 13 15.57 11.53 -21.47
CA LEU A 13 16.20 12.50 -20.59
C LEU A 13 17.73 12.45 -20.79
N PRO A 14 18.44 13.59 -20.75
CA PRO A 14 19.89 13.62 -20.77
C PRO A 14 20.51 12.76 -19.65
N HIS A 15 21.67 12.16 -19.91
CA HIS A 15 22.32 11.22 -18.97
C HIS A 15 22.64 11.80 -17.58
N LYS A 16 22.80 13.12 -17.48
CA LYS A 16 23.13 13.84 -16.23
C LYS A 16 21.90 14.49 -15.59
N THR A 17 20.70 14.11 -15.96
CA THR A 17 19.48 14.67 -15.37
C THR A 17 19.35 14.22 -13.93
N GLU A 18 19.48 15.14 -12.99
CA GLU A 18 19.34 14.90 -11.55
C GLU A 18 17.92 15.16 -11.07
N TYR A 19 17.21 16.05 -11.75
CA TYR A 19 15.87 16.47 -11.33
C TYR A 19 14.95 16.68 -12.54
N VAL A 20 13.70 16.21 -12.43
CA VAL A 20 12.62 16.46 -13.39
C VAL A 20 11.45 17.07 -12.64
N PHE A 21 11.10 18.29 -13.01
CA PHE A 21 9.88 18.96 -12.59
C PHE A 21 8.92 19.02 -13.77
N ASP A 22 7.68 18.53 -13.56
CA ASP A 22 6.61 18.66 -14.55
C ASP A 22 5.46 19.44 -13.90
N ALA A 23 5.08 20.57 -14.51
CA ALA A 23 4.01 21.42 -14.00
C ALA A 23 2.62 20.74 -14.02
N ILE A 24 2.52 19.60 -14.70
CA ILE A 24 1.31 18.79 -14.72
C ILE A 24 1.17 18.06 -13.37
N TYR A 25 -0.01 18.12 -12.78
CA TYR A 25 -0.33 17.43 -11.51
C TYR A 25 -1.36 16.31 -11.68
N ASN A 26 -2.01 16.21 -12.82
CA ASN A 26 -2.94 15.12 -13.13
C ASN A 26 -2.70 14.61 -14.56
N PRO A 27 -2.14 13.40 -14.71
CA PRO A 27 -1.75 12.41 -13.68
C PRO A 27 -0.54 12.86 -12.85
N PRO A 28 -0.36 12.37 -11.58
CA PRO A 28 0.78 12.75 -10.72
C PRO A 28 2.11 12.13 -11.19
N VAL A 29 2.08 11.18 -12.09
CA VAL A 29 3.27 10.64 -12.77
C VAL A 29 3.04 10.78 -14.26
N THR A 30 3.66 11.78 -14.85
CA THR A 30 3.55 12.07 -16.29
C THR A 30 4.42 11.13 -17.12
N ALA A 31 4.21 11.12 -18.43
CA ALA A 31 5.06 10.36 -19.35
C ALA A 31 6.52 10.84 -19.28
N THR A 32 6.77 12.14 -19.14
CA THR A 32 8.11 12.70 -18.95
C THR A 32 8.78 12.19 -17.67
N MET A 33 8.04 12.17 -16.54
CA MET A 33 8.57 11.68 -15.28
C MET A 33 8.89 10.18 -15.30
N ARG A 34 8.19 9.39 -16.12
CA ARG A 34 8.48 7.95 -16.30
C ARG A 34 9.81 7.68 -17.02
N LEU A 35 10.36 8.64 -17.75
CA LEU A 35 11.68 8.54 -18.37
C LEU A 35 12.82 8.64 -17.33
N ALA A 36 12.53 9.16 -16.14
CA ALA A 36 13.51 9.35 -15.09
C ALA A 36 13.98 8.01 -14.51
N ASN A 37 15.28 7.90 -14.28
CA ASN A 37 15.84 6.77 -13.52
C ASN A 37 15.55 6.99 -12.02
N PRO A 38 14.69 6.18 -11.38
CA PRO A 38 14.27 6.41 -9.99
C PRO A 38 15.41 6.30 -8.96
N ARG A 39 16.59 5.81 -9.35
CA ARG A 39 17.79 5.74 -8.50
C ARG A 39 18.71 6.96 -8.60
N LYS A 40 18.57 7.75 -9.68
CA LYS A 40 19.49 8.85 -9.97
C LYS A 40 18.79 10.20 -10.14
N THR A 41 17.50 10.17 -10.53
CA THR A 41 16.76 11.36 -10.91
C THR A 41 15.58 11.56 -9.97
N ALA A 42 15.56 12.67 -9.25
CA ALA A 42 14.40 13.05 -8.46
C ALA A 42 13.29 13.60 -9.38
N THR A 43 12.04 13.28 -9.07
CA THR A 43 10.89 13.74 -9.85
C THR A 43 9.89 14.46 -8.95
N ARG A 44 9.28 15.53 -9.45
CA ARG A 44 8.19 16.22 -8.79
C ARG A 44 7.16 16.73 -9.81
N ASP A 45 5.89 16.58 -9.48
CA ASP A 45 4.78 17.09 -10.29
C ASP A 45 4.36 18.51 -9.87
N GLY A 46 3.42 19.09 -10.62
CA GLY A 46 2.95 20.45 -10.41
C GLY A 46 2.05 20.66 -9.20
N LEU A 47 1.61 19.62 -8.50
CA LEU A 47 0.69 19.80 -7.35
C LEU A 47 1.35 20.55 -6.20
N TYR A 48 2.64 20.28 -5.95
CA TYR A 48 3.38 21.04 -4.94
C TYR A 48 3.43 22.53 -5.27
N MET A 49 3.71 22.88 -6.53
CA MET A 49 3.70 24.27 -6.99
C MET A 49 2.34 24.94 -6.75
N LEU A 50 1.23 24.26 -7.08
CA LEU A 50 -0.12 24.79 -6.86
C LEU A 50 -0.42 25.02 -5.38
N VAL A 51 -0.04 24.09 -4.50
CA VAL A 51 -0.22 24.23 -3.05
C VAL A 51 0.58 25.43 -2.53
N MET A 52 1.84 25.57 -2.96
CA MET A 52 2.70 26.69 -2.54
C MET A 52 2.18 28.04 -3.09
N GLN A 53 1.73 28.09 -4.33
CA GLN A 53 1.11 29.30 -4.89
C GLN A 53 -0.14 29.71 -4.12
N ALA A 54 -1.01 28.74 -3.77
CA ALA A 54 -2.20 29.02 -2.99
C ALA A 54 -1.84 29.53 -1.57
N ALA A 55 -0.84 28.93 -0.92
CA ALA A 55 -0.36 29.38 0.39
C ALA A 55 0.19 30.80 0.33
N HIS A 56 1.02 31.13 -0.64
CA HIS A 56 1.56 32.48 -0.83
C HIS A 56 0.47 33.51 -1.16
N ALA A 57 -0.46 33.18 -2.06
CA ALA A 57 -1.59 34.06 -2.36
C ALA A 57 -2.43 34.35 -1.11
N GLN A 58 -2.72 33.32 -0.31
CA GLN A 58 -3.46 33.48 0.94
C GLN A 58 -2.69 34.34 1.96
N THR A 59 -1.37 34.19 2.04
CA THR A 59 -0.51 35.05 2.87
C THR A 59 -0.63 36.52 2.46
N ILE A 60 -0.61 36.82 1.16
CA ILE A 60 -0.75 38.18 0.64
C ILE A 60 -2.13 38.76 1.00
N TRP A 61 -3.19 37.94 0.86
CA TRP A 61 -4.56 38.45 1.05
C TRP A 61 -4.99 38.55 2.53
N SER A 62 -4.52 37.64 3.38
CA SER A 62 -4.97 37.52 4.77
C SER A 62 -3.90 37.83 5.82
N GLY A 63 -2.63 37.98 5.41
CA GLY A 63 -1.51 38.15 6.34
C GLY A 63 -1.13 36.86 7.09
N VAL A 64 -1.83 35.73 6.83
CA VAL A 64 -1.58 34.46 7.51
C VAL A 64 -0.44 33.73 6.82
N THR A 65 0.63 33.44 7.55
CA THR A 65 1.75 32.63 7.05
C THR A 65 1.48 31.14 7.26
N PHE A 66 1.74 30.34 6.24
CA PHE A 66 1.59 28.89 6.30
C PHE A 66 2.93 28.20 6.51
N GLU A 67 3.02 27.39 7.55
CA GLU A 67 4.18 26.57 7.81
C GLU A 67 4.36 25.50 6.73
N PRO A 68 5.61 25.18 6.31
CA PRO A 68 5.88 24.15 5.30
C PRO A 68 5.24 22.79 5.62
N ALA A 69 5.18 22.40 6.91
CA ALA A 69 4.54 21.17 7.36
C ALA A 69 3.03 21.14 7.09
N SER A 70 2.36 22.30 7.18
CA SER A 70 0.94 22.45 6.86
C SER A 70 0.72 22.27 5.35
N CYS A 71 1.56 22.87 4.52
CA CYS A 71 1.51 22.70 3.06
C CYS A 71 1.75 21.23 2.65
N GLU A 72 2.69 20.55 3.27
CA GLU A 72 2.95 19.13 3.03
C GLU A 72 1.75 18.24 3.44
N THR A 73 1.06 18.60 4.52
CA THR A 73 -0.16 17.89 4.96
C THR A 73 -1.30 18.07 3.95
N ILE A 74 -1.51 19.28 3.44
CA ILE A 74 -2.50 19.59 2.40
C ILE A 74 -2.17 18.81 1.11
N LEU A 75 -0.91 18.83 0.70
CA LEU A 75 -0.42 18.12 -0.47
C LEU A 75 -0.73 16.63 -0.37
N ARG A 76 -0.41 15.99 0.75
CA ARG A 76 -0.67 14.57 1.00
C ARG A 76 -2.16 14.24 0.95
N ARG A 77 -3.00 15.05 1.60
CA ARG A 77 -4.47 14.87 1.56
C ARG A 77 -5.01 15.01 0.13
N THR A 78 -4.47 15.93 -0.65
CA THR A 78 -4.89 16.12 -2.05
C THR A 78 -4.51 14.93 -2.91
N TYR A 79 -3.28 14.39 -2.78
CA TYR A 79 -2.90 13.15 -3.45
C TYR A 79 -3.81 11.98 -3.07
N GLY A 80 -4.16 11.84 -1.80
CA GLY A 80 -5.09 10.81 -1.32
C GLY A 80 -6.45 10.89 -2.03
N LYS A 81 -7.06 12.08 -2.06
CA LYS A 81 -8.32 12.31 -2.77
C LYS A 81 -8.23 11.97 -4.27
N MET A 82 -7.14 12.37 -4.92
CA MET A 82 -6.92 12.07 -6.34
C MET A 82 -6.71 10.57 -6.58
N ALA A 83 -6.02 9.87 -5.69
CA ALA A 83 -5.82 8.43 -5.78
C ALA A 83 -7.15 7.66 -5.63
N VAL A 84 -7.98 8.01 -4.64
CA VAL A 84 -9.32 7.43 -4.46
C VAL A 84 -10.19 7.67 -5.70
N LYS A 85 -10.21 8.91 -6.21
CA LYS A 85 -10.97 9.24 -7.41
C LYS A 85 -10.56 8.35 -8.59
N ARG A 86 -9.27 8.16 -8.84
CA ARG A 86 -8.76 7.29 -9.91
C ARG A 86 -9.09 5.82 -9.73
N LEU A 87 -8.98 5.32 -8.49
CA LEU A 87 -9.39 3.95 -8.17
C LEU A 87 -10.87 3.76 -8.46
N HIS A 88 -11.69 4.74 -8.10
CA HIS A 88 -13.12 4.70 -8.38
C HIS A 88 -13.43 4.75 -9.88
N GLU A 89 -12.85 5.70 -10.61
CA GLU A 89 -13.06 5.86 -12.06
C GLU A 89 -12.60 4.63 -12.85
N LYS A 90 -11.47 4.01 -12.45
CA LYS A 90 -10.89 2.90 -13.22
C LYS A 90 -11.41 1.52 -12.81
N TYR A 91 -11.72 1.32 -11.54
CA TYR A 91 -12.01 0.01 -10.97
C TYR A 91 -13.32 -0.03 -10.16
N GLY A 92 -14.00 1.10 -9.98
CA GLY A 92 -15.14 1.20 -9.06
C GLY A 92 -14.75 0.98 -7.58
N LYS A 93 -13.47 1.16 -7.22
CA LYS A 93 -12.91 0.86 -5.90
C LYS A 93 -12.42 2.13 -5.20
N LYS A 94 -12.35 2.08 -3.86
CA LYS A 94 -11.93 3.20 -3.02
C LYS A 94 -10.67 2.90 -2.21
N ASN A 95 -10.35 1.62 -2.03
CA ASN A 95 -9.26 1.11 -1.19
C ASN A 95 -8.26 0.28 -1.99
N LEU A 96 -7.02 0.22 -1.50
CA LEU A 96 -6.02 -0.73 -1.94
C LEU A 96 -5.84 -1.79 -0.86
N VAL A 97 -6.00 -3.06 -1.21
CA VAL A 97 -5.89 -4.17 -0.25
C VAL A 97 -4.75 -5.08 -0.64
N LEU A 98 -3.81 -5.29 0.27
CA LEU A 98 -2.63 -6.13 0.04
C LEU A 98 -2.82 -7.49 0.68
N CYS A 99 -2.70 -8.56 -0.12
CA CYS A 99 -2.62 -9.92 0.36
C CYS A 99 -1.32 -10.60 -0.06
N GLY A 100 -1.01 -11.72 0.56
CA GLY A 100 0.19 -12.50 0.30
C GLY A 100 0.71 -13.19 1.55
N PHE A 101 1.67 -14.07 1.37
CA PHE A 101 2.22 -14.88 2.45
C PHE A 101 2.89 -14.05 3.53
N MET A 102 3.05 -14.60 4.75
CA MET A 102 3.86 -13.97 5.80
C MET A 102 5.27 -13.68 5.28
N GLY A 103 5.85 -12.53 5.63
CA GLY A 103 7.16 -12.13 5.12
C GLY A 103 7.19 -11.65 3.65
N SER A 104 6.04 -11.56 2.96
CA SER A 104 5.99 -11.04 1.58
C SER A 104 6.23 -9.53 1.47
N GLY A 105 6.29 -8.80 2.60
CA GLY A 105 6.58 -7.36 2.63
C GLY A 105 5.34 -6.46 2.57
N LYS A 106 4.15 -6.99 2.83
CA LYS A 106 2.87 -6.23 2.81
C LYS A 106 2.93 -4.94 3.61
N THR A 107 3.34 -5.00 4.87
CA THR A 107 3.45 -3.84 5.75
C THR A 107 4.43 -2.80 5.21
N THR A 108 5.59 -3.23 4.71
CA THR A 108 6.62 -2.33 4.15
C THR A 108 6.13 -1.66 2.86
N ILE A 109 5.57 -2.44 1.96
CA ILE A 109 5.04 -1.94 0.67
C ILE A 109 3.78 -1.10 0.92
N GLY A 110 2.90 -1.53 1.83
CA GLY A 110 1.69 -0.81 2.20
C GLY A 110 1.98 0.59 2.73
N ARG A 111 2.94 0.73 3.65
CA ARG A 111 3.37 2.04 4.16
C ARG A 111 3.98 2.94 3.07
N LYS A 112 4.78 2.36 2.16
CA LYS A 112 5.32 3.12 1.01
C LYS A 112 4.21 3.57 0.07
N LEU A 113 3.27 2.66 -0.22
CA LEU A 113 2.13 2.93 -1.09
C LEU A 113 1.24 4.03 -0.49
N ALA A 114 0.92 3.95 0.81
CA ALA A 114 0.18 4.97 1.52
C ALA A 114 0.87 6.35 1.47
N ARG A 115 2.20 6.38 1.64
CA ARG A 115 2.97 7.63 1.53
C ARG A 115 2.87 8.25 0.13
N VAL A 116 2.99 7.44 -0.93
CA VAL A 116 2.96 7.91 -2.32
C VAL A 116 1.56 8.32 -2.76
N THR A 117 0.54 7.59 -2.32
CA THR A 117 -0.85 7.84 -2.71
C THR A 117 -1.56 8.85 -1.80
N GLY A 118 -1.03 9.14 -0.62
CA GLY A 118 -1.70 9.95 0.40
C GLY A 118 -2.84 9.24 1.13
N LEU A 119 -3.01 7.93 0.91
CA LEU A 119 -3.99 7.10 1.62
C LEU A 119 -3.51 6.78 3.04
N GLU A 120 -4.43 6.42 3.93
CA GLU A 120 -4.12 5.93 5.26
C GLU A 120 -3.61 4.48 5.19
N PHE A 121 -2.55 4.12 5.91
CA PHE A 121 -2.09 2.74 6.03
C PHE A 121 -2.71 2.07 7.26
N VAL A 122 -3.34 0.91 7.05
CA VAL A 122 -3.90 0.08 8.12
C VAL A 122 -3.36 -1.35 8.00
N ASP A 123 -2.82 -1.89 9.07
CA ASP A 123 -2.44 -3.30 9.17
C ASP A 123 -3.52 -4.04 9.96
N ALA A 124 -4.18 -5.02 9.34
CA ALA A 124 -5.31 -5.73 9.94
C ALA A 124 -4.91 -6.54 11.19
N ASP A 125 -3.68 -7.09 11.20
CA ASP A 125 -3.18 -7.84 12.36
C ASP A 125 -2.97 -6.89 13.56
N LEU A 126 -2.36 -5.71 13.34
CA LEU A 126 -2.17 -4.70 14.38
C LEU A 126 -3.51 -4.12 14.86
N TYR A 127 -4.43 -3.86 13.93
CA TYR A 127 -5.76 -3.37 14.26
C TYR A 127 -6.53 -4.34 15.16
N LEU A 128 -6.43 -5.65 14.88
CA LEU A 128 -7.02 -6.69 15.69
C LEU A 128 -6.40 -6.72 17.10
N GLU A 129 -5.06 -6.66 17.21
CA GLU A 129 -4.38 -6.62 18.52
C GLU A 129 -4.80 -5.41 19.36
N GLU A 130 -4.94 -4.23 18.71
CA GLU A 130 -5.39 -3.01 19.37
C GLU A 130 -6.84 -3.12 19.87
N LYS A 131 -7.74 -3.66 19.05
CA LYS A 131 -9.16 -3.83 19.40
C LYS A 131 -9.41 -4.87 20.48
N GLU A 132 -8.62 -5.94 20.49
CA GLU A 132 -8.73 -7.01 21.50
C GLU A 132 -7.91 -6.73 22.77
N ASP A 133 -7.09 -5.67 22.76
CA ASP A 133 -6.10 -5.36 23.81
C ASP A 133 -5.24 -6.59 24.15
N MET A 134 -4.90 -7.37 23.13
CA MET A 134 -4.22 -8.66 23.29
C MET A 134 -3.39 -9.00 22.06
N LYS A 135 -2.20 -9.59 22.28
CA LYS A 135 -1.37 -10.07 21.16
C LYS A 135 -2.02 -11.27 20.47
N ILE A 136 -1.84 -11.38 19.17
CA ILE A 136 -2.36 -12.50 18.38
C ILE A 136 -1.89 -13.84 18.95
N SER A 137 -0.63 -13.94 19.39
CA SER A 137 -0.11 -15.16 20.07
C SER A 137 -0.94 -15.56 21.28
N ASP A 138 -1.35 -14.58 22.07
CA ASP A 138 -2.08 -14.81 23.31
C ASP A 138 -3.56 -15.13 23.04
N ILE A 139 -4.13 -14.52 21.99
CA ILE A 139 -5.47 -14.88 21.49
C ILE A 139 -5.50 -16.36 21.08
N PHE A 140 -4.50 -16.81 20.30
CA PHE A 140 -4.40 -18.22 19.92
C PHE A 140 -4.25 -19.16 21.13
N ALA A 141 -3.43 -18.77 22.10
CA ALA A 141 -3.19 -19.58 23.31
C ALA A 141 -4.40 -19.67 24.24
N GLN A 142 -5.13 -18.56 24.41
CA GLN A 142 -6.19 -18.44 25.41
C GLN A 142 -7.59 -18.68 24.84
N LYS A 143 -7.85 -18.22 23.60
CA LYS A 143 -9.18 -18.24 22.99
C LYS A 143 -9.28 -19.16 21.76
N GLY A 144 -8.14 -19.63 21.25
CA GLY A 144 -8.06 -20.56 20.12
C GLY A 144 -8.19 -19.91 18.73
N GLU A 145 -7.93 -20.72 17.70
CA GLU A 145 -7.92 -20.26 16.31
C GLU A 145 -9.31 -19.82 15.84
N ALA A 146 -10.36 -20.52 16.21
CA ALA A 146 -11.72 -20.20 15.76
C ALA A 146 -12.11 -18.78 16.19
N TYR A 147 -11.89 -18.42 17.45
CA TYR A 147 -12.13 -17.07 17.95
C TYR A 147 -11.33 -16.03 17.17
N PHE A 148 -10.03 -16.25 16.97
CA PHE A 148 -9.19 -15.35 16.20
C PHE A 148 -9.75 -15.13 14.79
N ARG A 149 -10.17 -16.20 14.11
CA ARG A 149 -10.70 -16.10 12.75
C ARG A 149 -12.02 -15.34 12.67
N ASP A 150 -12.86 -15.47 13.66
CA ASP A 150 -14.13 -14.75 13.71
C ASP A 150 -13.91 -13.26 13.97
N ARG A 151 -12.96 -12.92 14.86
CA ARG A 151 -12.56 -11.53 15.09
C ARG A 151 -11.86 -10.92 13.87
N GLU A 152 -10.95 -11.67 13.23
CA GLU A 152 -10.30 -11.28 11.97
C GLU A 152 -11.35 -10.92 10.90
N THR A 153 -12.37 -11.76 10.73
CA THR A 153 -13.45 -11.50 9.77
C THR A 153 -14.27 -10.26 10.15
N ALA A 154 -14.62 -10.09 11.42
CA ALA A 154 -15.38 -8.94 11.88
C ALA A 154 -14.63 -7.62 11.62
N TYR A 155 -13.34 -7.57 11.94
CA TYR A 155 -12.53 -6.36 11.75
C TYR A 155 -12.19 -6.10 10.28
N ILE A 156 -12.00 -7.14 9.46
CA ILE A 156 -11.86 -6.96 8.01
C ILE A 156 -13.12 -6.34 7.41
N ARG A 157 -14.31 -6.75 7.82
CA ARG A 157 -15.57 -6.13 7.38
C ARG A 157 -15.65 -4.67 7.80
N GLU A 158 -15.33 -4.35 9.06
CA GLU A 158 -15.30 -2.98 9.57
C GLU A 158 -14.34 -2.10 8.74
N LEU A 159 -13.10 -2.58 8.55
CA LEU A 159 -12.07 -1.87 7.78
C LEU A 159 -12.44 -1.71 6.30
N SER A 160 -13.15 -2.67 5.73
CA SER A 160 -13.58 -2.62 4.33
C SER A 160 -14.60 -1.50 4.09
N GLN A 161 -15.32 -1.04 5.11
CA GLN A 161 -16.26 0.07 4.98
C GLN A 161 -15.58 1.46 4.98
N ARG A 162 -14.31 1.53 5.35
CA ARG A 162 -13.54 2.80 5.29
C ARG A 162 -13.25 3.15 3.83
N ASP A 163 -13.07 4.44 3.58
CA ASP A 163 -12.67 4.98 2.28
C ASP A 163 -11.21 5.50 2.35
N GLY A 164 -10.45 5.23 1.31
CA GLY A 164 -9.12 5.83 1.16
C GLY A 164 -8.02 5.19 2.01
N ILE A 165 -8.07 3.87 2.22
CA ILE A 165 -7.06 3.15 2.97
C ILE A 165 -6.21 2.22 2.08
N VAL A 166 -4.98 1.97 2.53
CA VAL A 166 -4.15 0.85 2.11
C VAL A 166 -4.20 -0.18 3.23
N LEU A 167 -4.98 -1.24 3.02
CA LEU A 167 -5.19 -2.31 4.00
C LEU A 167 -4.22 -3.46 3.77
N SER A 168 -3.40 -3.79 4.76
CA SER A 168 -2.52 -4.96 4.78
C SER A 168 -3.23 -6.11 5.50
N LEU A 169 -3.58 -7.18 4.79
CA LEU A 169 -4.25 -8.34 5.38
C LEU A 169 -3.27 -9.29 6.06
N GLY A 170 -3.74 -9.99 7.10
CA GLY A 170 -3.07 -11.14 7.66
C GLY A 170 -2.82 -12.24 6.61
N GLY A 171 -1.75 -13.02 6.78
CA GLY A 171 -1.35 -14.04 5.78
C GLY A 171 -2.38 -15.16 5.59
N GLY A 172 -3.32 -15.35 6.51
CA GLY A 172 -4.39 -16.34 6.43
C GLY A 172 -5.76 -15.77 6.06
N ALA A 173 -5.90 -14.44 6.06
CA ALA A 173 -7.20 -13.78 5.95
C ALA A 173 -7.98 -14.15 4.67
N VAL A 174 -7.29 -14.29 3.54
CA VAL A 174 -7.91 -14.63 2.25
C VAL A 174 -8.32 -16.11 2.11
N LEU A 175 -8.05 -16.93 3.12
CA LEU A 175 -8.51 -18.33 3.13
C LEU A 175 -10.00 -18.44 3.43
N ARG A 176 -10.59 -17.40 4.04
CA ARG A 176 -12.04 -17.30 4.25
C ARG A 176 -12.68 -16.51 3.08
N PRO A 177 -13.59 -17.11 2.32
CA PRO A 177 -14.26 -16.46 1.19
C PRO A 177 -15.00 -15.17 1.57
N GLU A 178 -15.58 -15.13 2.77
CA GLU A 178 -16.27 -13.94 3.29
C GLU A 178 -15.36 -12.73 3.47
N ASN A 179 -14.09 -12.94 3.84
CA ASN A 179 -13.09 -11.86 3.94
C ASN A 179 -12.76 -11.32 2.55
N VAL A 180 -12.59 -12.24 1.58
CA VAL A 180 -12.32 -11.88 0.20
C VAL A 180 -13.47 -11.07 -0.38
N ALA A 181 -14.72 -11.50 -0.16
CA ALA A 181 -15.91 -10.79 -0.60
C ALA A 181 -15.96 -9.36 -0.02
N ALA A 182 -15.81 -9.24 1.31
CA ALA A 182 -15.85 -7.95 2.00
C ALA A 182 -14.78 -6.96 1.47
N VAL A 183 -13.53 -7.39 1.32
CA VAL A 183 -12.47 -6.48 0.84
C VAL A 183 -12.60 -6.15 -0.64
N LYS A 184 -13.16 -7.04 -1.45
CA LYS A 184 -13.36 -6.83 -2.89
C LYS A 184 -14.56 -5.94 -3.18
N GLU A 185 -15.48 -5.76 -2.27
CA GLU A 185 -16.61 -4.84 -2.43
C GLU A 185 -16.10 -3.40 -2.66
N THR A 186 -15.20 -2.91 -1.82
CA THR A 186 -14.71 -1.53 -1.84
C THR A 186 -13.25 -1.38 -2.25
N GLY A 187 -12.46 -2.46 -2.22
CA GLY A 187 -11.02 -2.45 -2.43
C GLY A 187 -10.56 -3.22 -3.66
N LEU A 188 -9.44 -2.78 -4.24
CA LEU A 188 -8.67 -3.52 -5.23
C LEU A 188 -7.72 -4.47 -4.49
N LEU A 189 -7.98 -5.78 -4.58
CA LEU A 189 -7.19 -6.81 -3.91
C LEU A 189 -5.94 -7.15 -4.71
N ILE A 190 -4.77 -6.82 -4.17
CA ILE A 190 -3.46 -6.95 -4.81
C ILE A 190 -2.63 -8.03 -4.11
N HIS A 191 -2.24 -9.05 -4.86
CA HIS A 191 -1.32 -10.08 -4.35
C HIS A 191 0.14 -9.64 -4.50
N LEU A 192 0.90 -9.68 -3.40
CA LEU A 192 2.35 -9.54 -3.43
C LEU A 192 3.00 -10.90 -3.65
N ASP A 193 3.28 -11.22 -4.93
CA ASP A 193 3.95 -12.48 -5.32
C ASP A 193 5.45 -12.37 -5.03
N THR A 194 5.83 -12.72 -3.81
CA THR A 194 7.21 -12.69 -3.35
C THR A 194 7.82 -14.09 -3.42
N PRO A 195 8.97 -14.27 -4.09
CA PRO A 195 9.65 -15.55 -4.15
C PRO A 195 9.99 -16.11 -2.77
N PHE A 196 9.89 -17.42 -2.61
CA PHE A 196 10.07 -18.09 -1.32
C PHE A 196 11.40 -17.77 -0.63
N TYR A 197 12.52 -17.74 -1.39
CA TYR A 197 13.82 -17.39 -0.82
C TYR A 197 13.86 -16.02 -0.15
N ARG A 198 13.13 -15.05 -0.72
CA ARG A 198 13.01 -13.69 -0.15
C ARG A 198 12.13 -13.69 1.08
N ILE A 199 11.06 -14.49 1.08
CA ILE A 199 10.22 -14.69 2.26
C ILE A 199 11.04 -15.21 3.42
N LEU A 200 11.88 -16.25 3.21
CA LEU A 200 12.78 -16.77 4.22
C LEU A 200 13.74 -15.71 4.74
N LYS A 201 14.37 -14.94 3.84
CA LYS A 201 15.24 -13.83 4.19
C LYS A 201 14.53 -12.78 5.04
N ASN A 202 13.32 -12.39 4.67
CA ASN A 202 12.55 -11.38 5.43
C ASN A 202 12.15 -11.89 6.81
N LEU A 203 11.81 -13.17 6.92
CA LEU A 203 11.44 -13.80 8.18
C LEU A 203 12.63 -13.98 9.13
N SER A 204 13.86 -14.20 8.60
CA SER A 204 15.07 -14.33 9.43
C SER A 204 15.47 -13.01 10.10
N TYR A 205 15.11 -11.86 9.54
CA TYR A 205 15.35 -10.54 10.14
C TYR A 205 14.26 -10.10 11.13
N SER A 206 13.18 -10.85 11.27
CA SER A 206 12.07 -10.49 12.16
C SER A 206 12.31 -11.09 13.54
N ASN A 207 12.74 -10.26 14.49
CA ASN A 207 12.93 -10.65 15.90
C ASN A 207 11.64 -11.12 16.59
N SER A 208 10.48 -10.84 16.02
CA SER A 208 9.18 -11.25 16.58
C SER A 208 8.79 -12.71 16.31
N ARG A 209 9.54 -13.43 15.48
CA ARG A 209 9.26 -14.83 15.14
C ARG A 209 10.56 -15.64 14.97
N PRO A 210 11.20 -16.09 16.07
CA PRO A 210 12.42 -16.92 16.03
C PRO A 210 12.19 -18.32 15.43
N LEU A 211 11.21 -18.44 14.55
CA LEU A 211 10.63 -19.70 14.07
C LEU A 211 11.44 -20.42 12.98
N LEU A 212 12.51 -19.81 12.41
CA LEU A 212 13.12 -20.34 11.19
C LEU A 212 14.52 -20.95 11.37
N ASN A 213 15.05 -21.01 12.59
CA ASN A 213 16.39 -21.57 12.83
C ASN A 213 16.42 -23.10 12.94
N ARG A 214 15.32 -23.79 12.62
CA ARG A 214 15.25 -25.25 12.62
C ARG A 214 14.84 -25.76 11.22
N PRO A 215 15.50 -26.81 10.67
CA PRO A 215 15.20 -27.34 9.33
C PRO A 215 13.72 -27.72 9.14
N ASP A 216 13.10 -28.29 10.16
CA ASP A 216 11.68 -28.71 10.12
C ASP A 216 10.73 -27.51 9.88
N LYS A 217 11.05 -26.33 10.45
CA LYS A 217 10.23 -25.14 10.28
C LYS A 217 10.32 -24.53 8.88
N GLN A 218 11.47 -24.65 8.22
CA GLN A 218 11.60 -24.20 6.84
C GLN A 218 10.77 -25.08 5.90
N ALA A 219 10.79 -26.40 6.12
CA ALA A 219 10.00 -27.35 5.36
C ALA A 219 8.50 -27.11 5.54
N GLU A 220 8.06 -26.90 6.77
CA GLU A 220 6.67 -26.55 7.10
C GLU A 220 6.25 -25.23 6.46
N THR A 221 7.08 -24.18 6.57
CA THR A 221 6.82 -22.87 5.95
C THR A 221 6.71 -23.02 4.43
N ARG A 222 7.55 -23.83 3.80
CA ARG A 222 7.49 -24.11 2.35
C ARG A 222 6.20 -24.82 1.98
N ARG A 223 5.79 -25.82 2.77
CA ARG A 223 4.52 -26.54 2.57
C ARG A 223 3.33 -25.59 2.63
N LEU A 224 3.26 -24.74 3.65
CA LEU A 224 2.22 -23.71 3.79
C LEU A 224 2.24 -22.70 2.63
N TYR A 225 3.43 -22.25 2.21
CA TYR A 225 3.56 -21.33 1.09
C TYR A 225 3.02 -21.97 -0.21
N ASN A 226 3.41 -23.19 -0.52
CA ASN A 226 2.96 -23.91 -1.72
C ASN A 226 1.44 -24.13 -1.69
N ALA A 227 0.87 -24.50 -0.56
CA ALA A 227 -0.57 -24.70 -0.40
C ALA A 227 -1.39 -23.41 -0.58
N ARG A 228 -0.83 -22.25 -0.20
CA ARG A 228 -1.56 -20.97 -0.24
C ARG A 228 -1.28 -20.12 -1.47
N LYS A 229 -0.18 -20.35 -2.18
CA LYS A 229 0.23 -19.54 -3.33
C LYS A 229 -0.85 -19.46 -4.41
N SER A 230 -1.43 -20.60 -4.79
CA SER A 230 -2.51 -20.66 -5.79
C SER A 230 -3.78 -19.92 -5.34
N ILE A 231 -4.06 -19.92 -4.03
CA ILE A 231 -5.22 -19.23 -3.47
C ILE A 231 -5.04 -17.72 -3.63
N TYR A 232 -3.88 -17.17 -3.22
CA TYR A 232 -3.61 -15.73 -3.39
C TYR A 232 -3.78 -15.27 -4.84
N HIS A 233 -3.24 -16.03 -5.80
CA HIS A 233 -3.37 -15.71 -7.22
C HIS A 233 -4.83 -15.74 -7.69
N ARG A 234 -5.58 -16.74 -7.26
CA ARG A 234 -6.97 -16.93 -7.70
C ARG A 234 -7.93 -15.85 -7.17
N VAL A 235 -7.73 -15.42 -5.92
CA VAL A 235 -8.67 -14.47 -5.27
C VAL A 235 -8.33 -13.02 -5.56
N SER A 236 -7.09 -12.69 -5.92
CA SER A 236 -6.66 -11.31 -6.15
C SER A 236 -7.12 -10.78 -7.52
N ASP A 237 -7.35 -9.46 -7.58
CA ASP A 237 -7.67 -8.77 -8.84
C ASP A 237 -6.43 -8.57 -9.69
N THR A 238 -5.27 -8.46 -9.06
CA THR A 238 -3.96 -8.35 -9.72
C THR A 238 -2.84 -8.88 -8.83
N SER A 239 -1.73 -9.26 -9.46
CA SER A 239 -0.53 -9.70 -8.74
C SER A 239 0.66 -8.85 -9.14
N VAL A 240 1.43 -8.43 -8.14
CA VAL A 240 2.67 -7.67 -8.31
C VAL A 240 3.83 -8.53 -7.84
N ARG A 241 4.74 -8.82 -8.75
CA ARG A 241 5.97 -9.55 -8.40
C ARG A 241 6.95 -8.60 -7.73
N SER A 242 7.45 -8.99 -6.55
CA SER A 242 8.50 -8.23 -5.88
C SER A 242 9.73 -8.14 -6.79
N PRO A 243 10.29 -6.93 -7.04
CA PRO A 243 11.47 -6.79 -7.90
C PRO A 243 12.62 -7.62 -7.36
N LYS A 244 13.50 -8.09 -8.28
CA LYS A 244 14.70 -8.89 -7.96
C LYS A 244 15.67 -8.14 -7.05
#